data_c22b5573b39f4d84be341dbbbeb0aa2a
#
_entry.id   c22b5573b39f4d84be341dbbbeb0aa2a
#
_cell.length_a   1.000
_cell.length_b   1.000
_cell.length_c   1.000
_cell.angle_alpha   90.00
_cell.angle_beta   90.00
_cell.angle_gamma   90.00
#
_symmetry.space_group_name_H-M   'P 1'
#
loop_
_entity.id
_entity.type
_entity.pdbx_description
1 polymer ?
#
loop_
_entity_poly.entity_id
_entity_poly.type
_entity_poly.pdbx_seq_one_letter_code
_entity_poly.pdbx_strand_id
1 'polypeptide(L)'
;MEFSQALHSRRSIRAFSDKPVPQEIINGILSDAIESPSSSNTQPYKVAVATGETCKQLGQELLSRYYKINKIQRQPLPLKLFNVATSKAMPDGDYKPILGKYPGIFQDRRMHTGKGLYDVLGIKRGDKKARDEAMSRNFTFFDAPVAIFVFIHPGMKFTALVDAGIMMQSLMLSATDKGLGTCPQGALGMWRSPLEKHFDIPNGYKLVCGLALGYPKEDEKVNQYRPNKIALEELLIPSK
;
A
#
# COMPACT_ATOMS: atom_id res chain seq x y z
N MET A 1 8.41 -22.98 -2.93
CA MET A 1 9.55 -22.41 -2.13
C MET A 1 9.38 -22.84 -0.68
N GLU A 2 10.47 -23.06 0.07
CA GLU A 2 10.36 -23.30 1.51
C GLU A 2 9.81 -22.07 2.24
N PHE A 3 8.97 -22.27 3.26
CA PHE A 3 8.32 -21.16 4.00
C PHE A 3 9.31 -20.11 4.53
N SER A 4 10.39 -20.55 5.16
CA SER A 4 11.42 -19.64 5.69
C SER A 4 12.06 -18.82 4.58
N GLN A 5 12.29 -19.40 3.41
CA GLN A 5 12.83 -18.72 2.25
C GLN A 5 11.85 -17.66 1.72
N ALA A 6 10.56 -17.99 1.61
CA ALA A 6 9.53 -17.04 1.19
C ALA A 6 9.46 -15.85 2.17
N LEU A 7 9.45 -16.13 3.47
CA LEU A 7 9.39 -15.12 4.52
C LEU A 7 10.57 -14.15 4.47
N HIS A 8 11.78 -14.66 4.32
CA HIS A 8 13.01 -13.86 4.31
C HIS A 8 13.27 -13.17 2.96
N SER A 9 12.80 -13.74 1.84
CA SER A 9 12.94 -13.10 0.52
C SER A 9 11.91 -12.00 0.27
N ARG A 10 10.69 -12.12 0.85
CA ARG A 10 9.64 -11.11 0.70
C ARG A 10 10.12 -9.72 1.13
N ARG A 11 9.95 -8.76 0.28
CA ARG A 11 10.19 -7.33 0.52
C ARG A 11 9.19 -6.46 -0.23
N SER A 12 9.10 -5.17 0.11
CA SER A 12 8.28 -4.22 -0.66
C SER A 12 8.97 -3.89 -1.97
N ILE A 13 8.39 -4.35 -3.07
CA ILE A 13 8.85 -4.10 -4.44
C ILE A 13 8.28 -2.76 -4.92
N ARG A 14 9.12 -1.88 -5.46
CA ARG A 14 8.76 -0.53 -5.89
C ARG A 14 9.15 -0.21 -7.32
N ALA A 15 9.44 -1.24 -8.11
CA ALA A 15 9.61 -1.19 -9.55
C ALA A 15 9.21 -2.53 -10.14
N PHE A 16 8.19 -2.53 -10.99
CA PHE A 16 7.65 -3.74 -11.60
C PHE A 16 7.86 -3.70 -13.12
N SER A 17 7.99 -4.88 -13.71
CA SER A 17 7.91 -5.01 -15.17
C SER A 17 6.47 -4.85 -15.66
N ASP A 18 6.32 -4.56 -16.93
CA ASP A 18 5.03 -4.47 -17.60
C ASP A 18 4.43 -5.85 -17.97
N LYS A 19 5.14 -6.93 -17.64
CA LYS A 19 4.68 -8.30 -17.90
C LYS A 19 3.36 -8.55 -17.17
N PRO A 20 2.28 -8.90 -17.90
CA PRO A 20 0.99 -9.17 -17.29
C PRO A 20 1.07 -10.39 -16.35
N VAL A 21 0.32 -10.35 -15.27
CA VAL A 21 0.15 -11.50 -14.38
C VAL A 21 -1.07 -12.30 -14.84
N PRO A 22 -0.94 -13.60 -15.18
CA PRO A 22 -2.05 -14.44 -15.56
C PRO A 22 -3.13 -14.49 -14.46
N GLN A 23 -4.40 -14.51 -14.88
CA GLN A 23 -5.53 -14.51 -13.94
C GLN A 23 -5.51 -15.73 -13.01
N GLU A 24 -5.05 -16.88 -13.50
CA GLU A 24 -4.93 -18.13 -12.73
C GLU A 24 -3.93 -17.96 -11.57
N ILE A 25 -2.84 -17.21 -11.79
CA ILE A 25 -1.85 -16.92 -10.74
C ILE A 25 -2.47 -15.99 -9.70
N ILE A 26 -3.19 -14.95 -10.13
CA ILE A 26 -3.90 -14.03 -9.22
C ILE A 26 -4.91 -14.80 -8.37
N ASN A 27 -5.72 -15.64 -9.00
CA ASN A 27 -6.71 -16.47 -8.31
C ASN A 27 -6.05 -17.43 -7.32
N GLY A 28 -4.94 -18.07 -7.69
CA GLY A 28 -4.18 -18.94 -6.81
C GLY A 28 -3.64 -18.21 -5.58
N ILE A 29 -3.12 -16.99 -5.76
CA ILE A 29 -2.66 -16.15 -4.65
C ILE A 29 -3.82 -15.77 -3.70
N LEU A 30 -4.98 -15.43 -4.25
CA LEU A 30 -6.16 -15.11 -3.46
C LEU A 30 -6.71 -16.33 -2.72
N SER A 31 -6.71 -17.51 -3.36
CA SER A 31 -7.10 -18.76 -2.71
C SER A 31 -6.18 -19.10 -1.53
N ASP A 32 -4.87 -18.98 -1.71
CA ASP A 32 -3.90 -19.16 -0.60
C ASP A 32 -4.14 -18.15 0.53
N ALA A 33 -4.52 -16.90 0.20
CA ALA A 33 -4.79 -15.87 1.18
C ALA A 33 -6.06 -16.14 2.01
N ILE A 34 -7.07 -16.81 1.43
CA ILE A 34 -8.32 -17.19 2.12
C ILE A 34 -8.07 -18.24 3.23
N GLU A 35 -7.02 -19.06 3.11
CA GLU A 35 -6.63 -20.03 4.15
C GLU A 35 -6.15 -19.39 5.46
N SER A 36 -6.06 -18.05 5.49
CA SER A 36 -5.68 -17.31 6.69
C SER A 36 -6.74 -17.42 7.79
N PRO A 37 -6.35 -17.63 9.05
CA PRO A 37 -7.29 -17.63 10.16
C PRO A 37 -7.92 -16.25 10.35
N SER A 38 -9.15 -16.25 10.87
CA SER A 38 -9.84 -15.02 11.28
C SER A 38 -10.65 -15.26 12.55
N SER A 39 -11.01 -14.19 13.24
CA SER A 39 -11.81 -14.26 14.45
C SER A 39 -13.12 -15.00 14.19
N SER A 40 -13.35 -16.11 14.90
CA SER A 40 -14.50 -17.01 14.72
C SER A 40 -14.74 -17.43 13.25
N ASN A 41 -13.69 -17.47 12.47
CA ASN A 41 -13.72 -17.77 11.03
C ASN A 41 -14.67 -16.84 10.23
N THR A 42 -14.77 -15.58 10.62
CA THR A 42 -15.74 -14.64 10.03
C THR A 42 -15.29 -14.01 8.72
N GLN A 43 -13.99 -14.03 8.42
CA GLN A 43 -13.38 -13.51 7.17
C GLN A 43 -13.94 -12.12 6.80
N PRO A 44 -13.78 -11.10 7.68
CA PRO A 44 -14.48 -9.82 7.57
C PRO A 44 -13.85 -8.87 6.54
N TYR A 45 -13.13 -9.39 5.59
CA TYR A 45 -12.42 -8.66 4.55
C TYR A 45 -12.93 -9.00 3.15
N LYS A 46 -12.75 -8.07 2.24
CA LYS A 46 -12.95 -8.24 0.80
C LYS A 46 -11.81 -7.55 0.05
N VAL A 47 -11.57 -7.98 -1.17
CA VAL A 47 -10.57 -7.36 -2.04
C VAL A 47 -11.19 -6.97 -3.38
N ALA A 48 -10.77 -5.82 -3.91
CA ALA A 48 -11.01 -5.45 -5.30
C ALA A 48 -9.69 -5.57 -6.06
N VAL A 49 -9.70 -6.22 -7.21
CA VAL A 49 -8.50 -6.48 -8.02
C VAL A 49 -8.61 -5.73 -9.33
N ALA A 50 -7.73 -4.74 -9.53
CA ALA A 50 -7.61 -3.99 -10.76
C ALA A 50 -6.49 -4.58 -11.61
N THR A 51 -6.80 -4.91 -12.87
CA THR A 51 -5.86 -5.36 -13.89
C THR A 51 -6.07 -4.59 -15.19
N GLY A 52 -5.14 -4.69 -16.13
CA GLY A 52 -5.29 -4.15 -17.48
C GLY A 52 -5.70 -2.67 -17.49
N GLU A 53 -6.75 -2.35 -18.24
CA GLU A 53 -7.21 -0.98 -18.42
C GLU A 53 -7.75 -0.36 -17.11
N THR A 54 -8.45 -1.12 -16.29
CA THR A 54 -8.94 -0.66 -14.98
C THR A 54 -7.78 -0.22 -14.07
N CYS A 55 -6.70 -0.99 -14.04
CA CYS A 55 -5.51 -0.64 -13.26
C CYS A 55 -4.89 0.67 -13.74
N LYS A 56 -4.78 0.87 -15.05
CA LYS A 56 -4.24 2.09 -15.67
C LYS A 56 -5.10 3.32 -15.36
N GLN A 57 -6.41 3.23 -15.55
CA GLN A 57 -7.35 4.33 -15.31
C GLN A 57 -7.36 4.74 -13.84
N LEU A 58 -7.40 3.78 -12.91
CA LEU A 58 -7.28 4.05 -11.49
C LEU A 58 -5.96 4.74 -11.14
N GLY A 59 -4.85 4.25 -11.66
CA GLY A 59 -3.54 4.86 -11.45
C GLY A 59 -3.49 6.31 -11.92
N GLN A 60 -4.02 6.60 -13.11
CA GLN A 60 -4.09 7.95 -13.65
C GLN A 60 -4.97 8.88 -12.81
N GLU A 61 -6.14 8.41 -12.35
CA GLU A 61 -7.04 9.22 -11.52
C GLU A 61 -6.40 9.51 -10.15
N LEU A 62 -5.86 8.51 -9.48
CA LEU A 62 -5.20 8.65 -8.18
C LEU A 62 -3.99 9.60 -8.27
N LEU A 63 -3.16 9.46 -9.29
CA LEU A 63 -2.02 10.33 -9.57
C LEU A 63 -2.45 11.79 -9.80
N SER A 64 -3.51 11.99 -10.59
CA SER A 64 -4.09 13.32 -10.85
C SER A 64 -4.56 13.97 -9.54
N ARG A 65 -5.26 13.23 -8.67
CA ARG A 65 -5.70 13.71 -7.36
C ARG A 65 -4.51 14.08 -6.47
N TYR A 66 -3.47 13.24 -6.44
CA TYR A 66 -2.26 13.51 -5.68
C TYR A 66 -1.60 14.84 -6.08
N TYR A 67 -1.41 15.08 -7.38
CA TYR A 67 -0.82 16.34 -7.84
C TYR A 67 -1.71 17.56 -7.56
N LYS A 68 -3.03 17.42 -7.69
CA LYS A 68 -3.97 18.50 -7.33
C LYS A 68 -3.88 18.85 -5.85
N ILE A 69 -3.86 17.87 -4.96
CA ILE A 69 -3.70 18.10 -3.52
C ILE A 69 -2.38 18.78 -3.20
N ASN A 70 -1.27 18.31 -3.77
CA ASN A 70 0.04 18.92 -3.55
C ASN A 70 0.06 20.39 -4.02
N LYS A 71 -0.59 20.69 -5.14
CA LYS A 71 -0.74 22.07 -5.62
C LYS A 71 -1.57 22.92 -4.64
N ILE A 72 -2.70 22.41 -4.15
CA ILE A 72 -3.56 23.10 -3.18
C ILE A 72 -2.82 23.38 -1.88
N GLN A 73 -2.08 22.40 -1.36
CA GLN A 73 -1.34 22.57 -0.10
C GLN A 73 -0.26 23.64 -0.15
N ARG A 74 0.24 24.01 -1.33
CA ARG A 74 1.28 25.02 -1.54
C ARG A 74 0.73 26.41 -1.85
N GLN A 75 -0.59 26.57 -1.92
CA GLN A 75 -1.23 27.85 -2.18
C GLN A 75 -1.25 28.76 -0.95
N PRO A 76 -1.35 30.09 -1.13
CA PRO A 76 -1.66 31.03 -0.06
C PRO A 76 -2.96 30.66 0.67
N LEU A 77 -3.03 30.98 1.96
CA LEU A 77 -4.09 30.50 2.85
C LEU A 77 -5.53 30.74 2.34
N PRO A 78 -5.92 31.94 1.82
CA PRO A 78 -7.28 32.16 1.34
C PRO A 78 -7.66 31.25 0.16
N LEU A 79 -6.76 31.14 -0.82
CA LEU A 79 -6.97 30.30 -2.01
C LEU A 79 -6.96 28.81 -1.65
N LYS A 80 -6.10 28.42 -0.71
CA LYS A 80 -6.07 27.06 -0.18
C LYS A 80 -7.39 26.68 0.47
N LEU A 81 -7.96 27.50 1.34
CA LEU A 81 -9.24 27.24 1.99
C LEU A 81 -10.37 27.10 0.98
N PHE A 82 -10.45 27.98 -0.01
CA PHE A 82 -11.41 27.89 -1.09
C PHE A 82 -11.29 26.58 -1.87
N ASN A 83 -10.06 26.22 -2.29
CA ASN A 83 -9.83 25.01 -3.07
C ASN A 83 -10.02 23.72 -2.25
N VAL A 84 -9.75 23.73 -0.95
CA VAL A 84 -10.07 22.61 -0.05
C VAL A 84 -11.56 22.37 0.02
N ALA A 85 -12.37 23.43 0.11
CA ALA A 85 -13.83 23.34 0.22
C ALA A 85 -14.50 22.89 -1.09
N THR A 86 -13.89 23.22 -2.25
CA THR A 86 -14.54 23.00 -3.57
C THR A 86 -13.95 21.86 -4.38
N SER A 87 -12.76 21.37 -4.01
CA SER A 87 -12.05 20.36 -4.81
C SER A 87 -12.53 18.94 -4.54
N LYS A 88 -12.93 18.24 -5.59
CA LYS A 88 -13.18 16.79 -5.58
C LYS A 88 -11.88 15.94 -5.43
N ALA A 89 -10.71 16.60 -5.36
CA ALA A 89 -9.45 15.91 -5.18
C ALA A 89 -9.10 15.69 -3.69
N MET A 90 -9.89 16.22 -2.75
CA MET A 90 -9.66 16.00 -1.32
C MET A 90 -9.75 14.51 -0.98
N PRO A 91 -8.90 14.03 -0.04
CA PRO A 91 -8.99 12.65 0.43
C PRO A 91 -10.37 12.33 1.00
N ASP A 92 -10.96 11.26 0.51
CA ASP A 92 -12.26 10.73 0.91
C ASP A 92 -12.17 9.28 1.40
N GLY A 93 -10.96 8.84 1.76
CA GLY A 93 -10.71 7.52 2.33
C GLY A 93 -11.37 7.30 3.69
N ASP A 94 -11.68 6.06 3.97
CA ASP A 94 -12.42 5.66 5.18
C ASP A 94 -11.61 5.82 6.48
N TYR A 95 -10.28 5.77 6.39
CA TYR A 95 -9.37 5.93 7.53
C TYR A 95 -8.44 7.11 7.32
N LYS A 96 -8.31 7.92 8.37
CA LYS A 96 -7.40 9.06 8.33
C LYS A 96 -5.95 8.58 8.45
N PRO A 97 -5.05 9.01 7.56
CA PRO A 97 -3.63 8.71 7.71
C PRO A 97 -3.06 9.41 8.95
N ILE A 98 -1.98 8.88 9.50
CA ILE A 98 -1.25 9.56 10.56
C ILE A 98 -0.60 10.81 9.96
N LEU A 99 -1.11 11.98 10.33
CA LEU A 99 -0.58 13.27 9.93
C LEU A 99 0.48 13.74 10.95
N GLY A 100 1.59 14.29 10.45
CA GLY A 100 2.65 14.84 11.31
C GLY A 100 3.66 13.79 11.78
N LYS A 101 4.15 13.99 13.02
CA LYS A 101 5.16 13.11 13.64
C LYS A 101 4.51 11.83 14.19
N TYR A 102 5.20 10.72 14.04
CA TYR A 102 4.82 9.47 14.69
C TYR A 102 5.22 9.53 16.18
N PRO A 103 4.51 8.83 17.08
CA PRO A 103 4.85 8.85 18.49
C PRO A 103 6.17 8.12 18.78
N GLY A 104 6.99 8.72 19.67
CA GLY A 104 8.20 8.12 20.21
C GLY A 104 9.15 7.52 19.17
N ILE A 105 9.67 6.34 19.47
CA ILE A 105 10.63 5.59 18.65
C ILE A 105 10.14 5.29 17.22
N PHE A 106 8.82 5.27 16.99
CA PHE A 106 8.27 5.03 15.64
C PHE A 106 8.62 6.14 14.65
N GLN A 107 8.83 7.38 15.15
CA GLN A 107 9.31 8.46 14.32
C GLN A 107 10.74 8.22 13.81
N ASP A 108 11.62 7.72 14.66
CA ASP A 108 13.01 7.46 14.30
C ASP A 108 13.10 6.29 13.30
N ARG A 109 12.33 5.24 13.50
CA ARG A 109 12.21 4.12 12.55
C ARG A 109 11.69 4.58 11.19
N ARG A 110 10.66 5.44 11.19
CA ARG A 110 10.12 6.04 9.96
C ARG A 110 11.17 6.88 9.24
N MET A 111 11.88 7.71 9.96
CA MET A 111 12.93 8.58 9.38
C MET A 111 14.10 7.75 8.83
N HIS A 112 14.54 6.74 9.57
CA HIS A 112 15.61 5.84 9.13
C HIS A 112 15.22 5.11 7.83
N THR A 113 14.02 4.52 7.80
CA THR A 113 13.50 3.84 6.60
C THR A 113 13.35 4.82 5.42
N GLY A 114 12.82 6.01 5.66
CA GLY A 114 12.64 7.03 4.63
C GLY A 114 13.97 7.54 4.08
N LYS A 115 14.96 7.76 4.95
CA LYS A 115 16.30 8.18 4.54
C LYS A 115 16.95 7.10 3.67
N GLY A 116 16.99 5.86 4.12
CA GLY A 116 17.60 4.77 3.35
C GLY A 116 16.94 4.57 1.98
N LEU A 117 15.62 4.71 1.91
CA LEU A 117 14.91 4.64 0.62
C LEU A 117 15.29 5.80 -0.31
N TYR A 118 15.37 7.03 0.21
CA TYR A 118 15.76 8.18 -0.59
C TYR A 118 17.23 8.15 -1.02
N ASP A 119 18.12 7.64 -0.17
CA ASP A 119 19.53 7.44 -0.51
C ASP A 119 19.68 6.48 -1.69
N VAL A 120 18.94 5.36 -1.69
CA VAL A 120 18.92 4.41 -2.81
C VAL A 120 18.35 5.02 -4.08
N LEU A 121 17.36 5.91 -3.97
CA LEU A 121 16.76 6.64 -5.10
C LEU A 121 17.60 7.85 -5.55
N GLY A 122 18.73 8.15 -4.88
CA GLY A 122 19.56 9.32 -5.17
C GLY A 122 18.90 10.67 -4.85
N ILE A 123 17.88 10.68 -3.99
CA ILE A 123 17.12 11.88 -3.64
C ILE A 123 17.81 12.63 -2.51
N LYS A 124 18.32 13.81 -2.78
CA LYS A 124 19.04 14.65 -1.81
C LYS A 124 18.10 15.24 -0.75
N ARG A 125 18.66 15.50 0.44
CA ARG A 125 17.95 16.21 1.51
C ARG A 125 17.54 17.61 1.03
N GLY A 126 16.23 17.93 1.17
CA GLY A 126 15.68 19.23 0.73
C GLY A 126 15.08 19.20 -0.68
N ASP A 127 15.36 18.19 -1.49
CA ASP A 127 14.74 18.05 -2.82
C ASP A 127 13.27 17.63 -2.70
N LYS A 128 12.42 18.64 -2.58
CA LYS A 128 10.97 18.45 -2.45
C LYS A 128 10.35 17.87 -3.74
N LYS A 129 10.89 18.25 -4.91
CA LYS A 129 10.36 17.82 -6.19
C LYS A 129 10.60 16.31 -6.39
N ALA A 130 11.83 15.86 -6.22
CA ALA A 130 12.16 14.44 -6.35
C ALA A 130 11.44 13.58 -5.29
N ARG A 131 11.22 14.09 -4.08
CA ARG A 131 10.41 13.39 -3.07
C ARG A 131 8.93 13.29 -3.43
N ASP A 132 8.36 14.35 -4.00
CA ASP A 132 6.98 14.30 -4.47
C ASP A 132 6.83 13.30 -5.63
N GLU A 133 7.81 13.26 -6.51
CA GLU A 133 7.86 12.34 -7.63
C GLU A 133 7.98 10.88 -7.16
N ALA A 134 8.86 10.60 -6.18
CA ALA A 134 8.95 9.28 -5.56
C ALA A 134 7.65 8.88 -4.82
N MET A 135 6.99 9.84 -4.14
CA MET A 135 5.70 9.59 -3.48
C MET A 135 4.58 9.36 -4.49
N SER A 136 4.57 10.09 -5.62
CA SER A 136 3.55 9.96 -6.65
C SER A 136 3.48 8.57 -7.26
N ARG A 137 4.61 7.83 -7.29
CA ARG A 137 4.66 6.46 -7.78
C ARG A 137 3.83 5.46 -6.96
N ASN A 138 3.48 5.80 -5.71
CA ASN A 138 2.50 4.99 -4.98
C ASN A 138 1.15 4.93 -5.70
N PHE A 139 0.76 6.00 -6.37
CA PHE A 139 -0.55 6.13 -7.01
C PHE A 139 -0.60 5.53 -8.42
N THR A 140 0.56 5.22 -8.99
CA THR A 140 0.68 4.38 -10.20
C THR A 140 1.08 2.94 -9.85
N PHE A 141 0.94 2.55 -8.57
CA PHE A 141 1.25 1.20 -8.09
C PHE A 141 2.70 0.78 -8.38
N PHE A 142 3.62 1.74 -8.49
CA PHE A 142 5.02 1.51 -8.93
C PHE A 142 5.13 0.82 -10.29
N ASP A 143 4.19 1.09 -11.20
CA ASP A 143 4.03 0.49 -12.53
C ASP A 143 3.66 -1.00 -12.52
N ALA A 144 3.16 -1.51 -11.39
CA ALA A 144 2.66 -2.88 -11.30
C ALA A 144 1.43 -3.09 -12.20
N PRO A 145 1.33 -4.23 -12.90
CA PRO A 145 0.18 -4.55 -13.74
C PRO A 145 -1.09 -4.90 -12.97
N VAL A 146 -0.97 -5.13 -11.66
CA VAL A 146 -2.09 -5.47 -10.76
C VAL A 146 -2.06 -4.60 -9.53
N ALA A 147 -3.21 -4.03 -9.18
CA ALA A 147 -3.45 -3.37 -7.89
C ALA A 147 -4.60 -4.07 -7.15
N ILE A 148 -4.36 -4.41 -5.88
CA ILE A 148 -5.34 -5.05 -5.01
C ILE A 148 -5.71 -4.05 -3.91
N PHE A 149 -7.00 -3.80 -3.71
CA PHE A 149 -7.50 -2.92 -2.67
C PHE A 149 -8.20 -3.73 -1.60
N VAL A 150 -7.86 -3.51 -0.34
CA VAL A 150 -8.34 -4.29 0.81
C VAL A 150 -9.39 -3.50 1.56
N PHE A 151 -10.55 -4.13 1.73
CA PHE A 151 -11.68 -3.60 2.47
C PHE A 151 -11.99 -4.48 3.66
N ILE A 152 -12.51 -3.89 4.74
CA ILE A 152 -12.99 -4.62 5.93
C ILE A 152 -14.39 -4.18 6.30
N HIS A 153 -15.11 -5.05 7.02
CA HIS A 153 -16.39 -4.70 7.63
C HIS A 153 -16.18 -4.13 9.05
N PRO A 154 -16.43 -2.82 9.30
CA PRO A 154 -16.09 -2.15 10.56
C PRO A 154 -16.89 -2.65 11.75
N GLY A 155 -18.02 -3.36 11.53
CA GLY A 155 -18.77 -4.02 12.60
C GLY A 155 -17.98 -5.02 13.40
N MET A 156 -16.90 -5.57 12.81
CA MET A 156 -15.95 -6.47 13.49
C MET A 156 -14.85 -5.70 14.25
N LYS A 157 -14.93 -4.37 14.31
CA LYS A 157 -14.03 -3.48 15.08
C LYS A 157 -12.55 -3.74 14.73
N PHE A 158 -11.69 -3.78 15.76
CA PHE A 158 -10.24 -3.98 15.58
C PHE A 158 -9.89 -5.37 15.03
N THR A 159 -10.72 -6.41 15.31
CA THR A 159 -10.44 -7.77 14.83
C THR A 159 -10.41 -7.84 13.31
N ALA A 160 -11.25 -7.07 12.62
CA ALA A 160 -11.23 -7.02 11.15
C ALA A 160 -9.88 -6.52 10.59
N LEU A 161 -9.22 -5.58 11.28
CA LEU A 161 -7.89 -5.10 10.88
C LEU A 161 -6.81 -6.14 11.13
N VAL A 162 -6.89 -6.87 12.25
CA VAL A 162 -5.98 -7.99 12.56
C VAL A 162 -6.13 -9.08 11.51
N ASP A 163 -7.37 -9.52 11.26
CA ASP A 163 -7.68 -10.57 10.29
C ASP A 163 -7.22 -10.19 8.87
N ALA A 164 -7.48 -8.94 8.45
CA ALA A 164 -7.01 -8.44 7.17
C ALA A 164 -5.48 -8.39 7.07
N GLY A 165 -4.77 -8.04 8.15
CA GLY A 165 -3.31 -8.05 8.21
C GLY A 165 -2.72 -9.45 8.04
N ILE A 166 -3.35 -10.47 8.66
CA ILE A 166 -2.96 -11.89 8.51
C ILE A 166 -3.19 -12.34 7.06
N MET A 167 -4.37 -12.08 6.49
CA MET A 167 -4.71 -12.37 5.10
C MET A 167 -3.73 -11.71 4.12
N MET A 168 -3.41 -10.44 4.32
CA MET A 168 -2.44 -9.72 3.48
C MET A 168 -1.04 -10.33 3.55
N GLN A 169 -0.60 -10.81 4.72
CA GLN A 169 0.70 -11.46 4.83
C GLN A 169 0.72 -12.79 4.07
N SER A 170 -0.34 -13.61 4.16
CA SER A 170 -0.47 -14.85 3.39
C SER A 170 -0.45 -14.57 1.89
N LEU A 171 -1.22 -13.57 1.43
CA LEU A 171 -1.22 -13.11 0.04
C LEU A 171 0.19 -12.74 -0.44
N MET A 172 0.92 -11.96 0.34
CA MET A 172 2.28 -11.51 -0.03
C MET A 172 3.28 -12.66 -0.05
N LEU A 173 3.15 -13.65 0.83
CA LEU A 173 4.01 -14.85 0.83
C LEU A 173 3.70 -15.73 -0.36
N SER A 174 2.42 -15.98 -0.66
CA SER A 174 2.01 -16.73 -1.84
C SER A 174 2.50 -16.08 -3.15
N ALA A 175 2.40 -14.75 -3.25
CA ALA A 175 2.95 -14.03 -4.38
C ALA A 175 4.47 -14.23 -4.51
N THR A 176 5.19 -14.18 -3.40
CA THR A 176 6.65 -14.39 -3.37
C THR A 176 7.01 -15.81 -3.78
N ASP A 177 6.28 -16.81 -3.32
CA ASP A 177 6.47 -18.22 -3.71
C ASP A 177 6.30 -18.44 -5.22
N LYS A 178 5.37 -17.69 -5.83
CA LYS A 178 5.10 -17.73 -7.28
C LYS A 178 6.02 -16.79 -8.10
N GLY A 179 7.11 -16.27 -7.50
CA GLY A 179 8.08 -15.40 -8.17
C GLY A 179 7.58 -13.97 -8.43
N LEU A 180 6.51 -13.56 -7.76
CA LEU A 180 5.97 -12.22 -7.85
C LEU A 180 6.42 -11.35 -6.67
N GLY A 181 6.43 -10.04 -6.90
CA GLY A 181 6.65 -9.04 -5.87
C GLY A 181 5.36 -8.35 -5.45
N THR A 182 5.35 -7.84 -4.24
CA THR A 182 4.25 -7.03 -3.70
C THR A 182 4.75 -5.77 -3.00
N CYS A 183 3.91 -4.74 -2.94
CA CYS A 183 4.12 -3.59 -2.08
C CYS A 183 2.82 -3.19 -1.40
N PRO A 184 2.65 -3.41 -0.08
CA PRO A 184 1.50 -2.87 0.65
C PRO A 184 1.64 -1.35 0.79
N GLN A 185 0.55 -0.63 0.49
CA GLN A 185 0.54 0.82 0.33
C GLN A 185 -0.63 1.45 1.09
N GLY A 186 -0.36 2.00 2.27
CA GLY A 186 -1.35 2.79 3.01
C GLY A 186 -1.83 4.03 2.24
N ALA A 187 -0.99 4.57 1.35
CA ALA A 187 -1.34 5.71 0.50
C ALA A 187 -2.57 5.44 -0.40
N LEU A 188 -2.79 4.22 -0.81
CA LEU A 188 -3.94 3.83 -1.64
C LEU A 188 -5.28 3.86 -0.88
N GLY A 189 -5.25 3.93 0.44
CA GLY A 189 -6.43 4.16 1.28
C GLY A 189 -6.87 5.63 1.34
N MET A 190 -6.16 6.57 0.72
CA MET A 190 -6.49 8.00 0.76
C MET A 190 -7.76 8.36 -0.01
N TRP A 191 -8.08 7.64 -1.07
CA TRP A 191 -9.24 7.93 -1.92
C TRP A 191 -10.05 6.66 -2.18
N ARG A 192 -11.33 6.72 -1.79
CA ARG A 192 -12.31 5.67 -2.00
C ARG A 192 -13.10 5.87 -3.31
N SER A 193 -13.54 7.10 -3.58
CA SER A 193 -14.45 7.39 -4.70
C SER A 193 -13.92 7.00 -6.10
N PRO A 194 -12.61 6.98 -6.41
CA PRO A 194 -12.14 6.40 -7.66
C PRO A 194 -12.47 4.92 -7.81
N LEU A 195 -12.39 4.16 -6.71
CA LEU A 195 -12.67 2.72 -6.72
C LEU A 195 -14.15 2.41 -6.96
N GLU A 196 -15.04 3.23 -6.41
CA GLU A 196 -16.50 3.09 -6.57
C GLU A 196 -17.00 3.25 -8.01
N LYS A 197 -16.15 3.80 -8.90
CA LYS A 197 -16.46 3.89 -10.34
C LYS A 197 -16.18 2.58 -11.08
N HIS A 198 -15.35 1.73 -10.53
CA HIS A 198 -14.87 0.50 -11.20
C HIS A 198 -15.31 -0.78 -10.49
N PHE A 199 -15.76 -0.67 -9.22
CA PHE A 199 -16.10 -1.81 -8.39
C PHE A 199 -17.39 -1.58 -7.61
N ASP A 200 -18.26 -2.58 -7.60
CA ASP A 200 -19.44 -2.63 -6.74
C ASP A 200 -19.04 -2.98 -5.30
N ILE A 201 -18.55 -1.96 -4.59
CA ILE A 201 -18.10 -2.13 -3.20
C ILE A 201 -19.32 -2.38 -2.31
N PRO A 202 -19.39 -3.52 -1.59
CA PRO A 202 -20.54 -3.82 -0.76
C PRO A 202 -20.74 -2.77 0.34
N ASN A 203 -22.01 -2.46 0.62
CA ASN A 203 -22.38 -1.50 1.65
C ASN A 203 -21.74 -1.85 3.00
N GLY A 204 -21.29 -0.83 3.70
CA GLY A 204 -20.65 -0.97 5.02
C GLY A 204 -19.18 -1.32 4.99
N TYR A 205 -18.62 -1.81 3.89
CA TYR A 205 -17.18 -2.09 3.82
C TYR A 205 -16.35 -0.82 3.70
N LYS A 206 -15.21 -0.80 4.39
CA LYS A 206 -14.27 0.33 4.51
C LYS A 206 -12.94 0.01 3.86
N LEU A 207 -12.45 0.90 3.01
CA LEU A 207 -11.14 0.79 2.36
C LEU A 207 -10.03 1.00 3.40
N VAL A 208 -9.13 0.02 3.53
CA VAL A 208 -7.98 0.09 4.46
C VAL A 208 -6.72 0.56 3.76
N CYS A 209 -6.34 -0.14 2.70
CA CYS A 209 -5.10 0.10 1.96
C CYS A 209 -5.17 -0.61 0.60
N GLY A 210 -4.06 -0.56 -0.14
CA GLY A 210 -3.89 -1.38 -1.33
C GLY A 210 -2.53 -2.05 -1.38
N LEU A 211 -2.37 -2.95 -2.35
CA LEU A 211 -1.12 -3.63 -2.67
C LEU A 211 -0.87 -3.53 -4.17
N ALA A 212 0.35 -3.19 -4.55
CA ALA A 212 0.86 -3.43 -5.90
C ALA A 212 1.31 -4.90 -6.01
N LEU A 213 1.05 -5.55 -7.15
CA LEU A 213 1.42 -6.92 -7.43
C LEU A 213 1.92 -7.06 -8.89
N GLY A 214 3.04 -7.74 -9.08
CA GLY A 214 3.61 -7.96 -10.42
C GLY A 214 4.97 -8.64 -10.35
N TYR A 215 5.62 -8.77 -11.51
CA TYR A 215 6.98 -9.29 -11.58
C TYR A 215 7.99 -8.17 -11.25
N PRO A 216 8.90 -8.37 -10.28
CA PRO A 216 9.91 -7.37 -9.93
C PRO A 216 10.84 -7.07 -11.11
N LYS A 217 11.27 -5.80 -11.25
CA LYS A 217 12.47 -5.48 -12.02
C LYS A 217 13.68 -5.75 -11.16
N GLU A 218 14.41 -6.82 -11.47
CA GLU A 218 15.52 -7.32 -10.63
C GLU A 218 16.67 -6.29 -10.53
N ASP A 219 16.97 -5.55 -11.61
CA ASP A 219 18.09 -4.61 -11.69
C ASP A 219 17.81 -3.26 -11.00
N GLU A 220 16.59 -3.03 -10.56
CA GLU A 220 16.21 -1.77 -9.93
C GLU A 220 16.68 -1.71 -8.47
N LYS A 221 17.59 -0.78 -8.18
CA LYS A 221 18.17 -0.60 -6.84
C LYS A 221 17.13 -0.43 -5.74
N VAL A 222 16.00 0.20 -6.04
CA VAL A 222 14.90 0.38 -5.08
C VAL A 222 14.31 -0.94 -4.61
N ASN A 223 14.36 -1.99 -5.44
CA ASN A 223 13.90 -3.33 -5.10
C ASN A 223 14.88 -4.11 -4.23
N GLN A 224 16.14 -3.67 -4.18
CA GLN A 224 17.17 -4.27 -3.32
C GLN A 224 17.16 -3.70 -1.91
N TYR A 225 16.49 -2.55 -1.70
CA TYR A 225 16.44 -1.89 -0.40
C TYR A 225 15.70 -2.72 0.64
N ARG A 226 16.36 -2.97 1.77
CA ARG A 226 15.79 -3.65 2.93
C ARG A 226 15.96 -2.77 4.18
N PRO A 227 14.87 -2.28 4.77
CA PRO A 227 14.95 -1.59 6.05
C PRO A 227 15.29 -2.58 7.17
N ASN A 228 16.02 -2.11 8.17
CA ASN A 228 16.32 -2.88 9.37
C ASN A 228 15.02 -3.30 10.09
N LYS A 229 15.08 -4.44 10.72
CA LYS A 229 14.04 -4.94 11.62
C LYS A 229 14.48 -4.71 13.07
N ILE A 230 13.53 -4.73 13.98
CA ILE A 230 13.81 -4.71 15.42
C ILE A 230 14.53 -5.99 15.83
N ALA A 231 15.34 -5.93 16.86
CA ALA A 231 15.94 -7.11 17.48
C ALA A 231 14.88 -7.94 18.22
N LEU A 232 15.19 -9.21 18.48
CA LEU A 232 14.26 -10.10 19.19
C LEU A 232 13.95 -9.59 20.60
N GLU A 233 14.94 -9.06 21.28
CA GLU A 233 14.84 -8.53 22.64
C GLU A 233 13.90 -7.30 22.70
N GLU A 234 13.84 -6.53 21.63
CA GLU A 234 12.94 -5.38 21.52
C GLU A 234 11.49 -5.80 21.21
N LEU A 235 11.29 -6.97 20.61
CA LEU A 235 9.97 -7.56 20.36
C LEU A 235 9.36 -8.14 21.63
N LEU A 236 10.18 -8.70 22.51
CA LEU A 236 9.73 -9.43 23.69
C LEU A 236 9.40 -8.46 24.85
N ILE A 237 8.28 -8.72 25.52
CA ILE A 237 7.97 -8.09 26.81
C ILE A 237 8.53 -9.02 27.88
N PRO A 238 9.51 -8.58 28.70
CA PRO A 238 10.06 -9.44 29.74
C PRO A 238 8.99 -9.81 30.78
N SER A 239 9.02 -11.04 31.27
CA SER A 239 8.21 -11.46 32.41
C SER A 239 8.67 -10.71 33.67
N LYS A 240 7.74 -10.46 34.61
CA LYS A 240 8.06 -9.88 35.91
C LYS A 240 8.73 -10.91 36.79
#